data_d80b835e4ef317ec9307be3066ca37b3
#
_entry.id   d80b835e4ef317ec9307be3066ca37b3
#
_cell.length_a   1.000
_cell.length_b   1.000
_cell.length_c   1.000
_cell.angle_alpha   90.00
_cell.angle_beta   90.00
_cell.angle_gamma   90.00
#
_symmetry.space_group_name_H-M   'P 1'
#
loop_
_entity.id
_entity.type
_entity.pdbx_description
1 polymer ?
#
loop_
_entity_poly.entity_id
_entity_poly.type
_entity_poly.pdbx_seq_one_letter_code
_entity_poly.pdbx_strand_id
1 'polypeptide(L)'
;MKQHNILITSAGKRVVLTRAFKDTLAKYDSKAKVYTTDMNPEMAPAGYVSDECIQVPRCTADNYVELLLQICKEKSIGLIIPTIDTELLILAINRLKFEELGVVVSVPSMDFVAICRDKRNTGQFLEAHGIRIPAEVDKYNPVFPLFAKPYDGSLSANLHYITKPEELTDDILNDPKLLFMEYIDKKV
;
A
#
# COMPACT_ATOMS: atom_id res chain seq x y z
N MET A 1 -18.31 -13.69 -21.46
CA MET A 1 -19.17 -12.80 -20.64
C MET A 1 -18.27 -11.80 -19.93
N LYS A 2 -18.68 -10.53 -19.82
CA LYS A 2 -17.92 -9.57 -18.99
C LYS A 2 -17.93 -10.02 -17.53
N GLN A 3 -16.75 -10.03 -16.90
CA GLN A 3 -16.58 -10.36 -15.49
C GLN A 3 -16.75 -9.06 -14.70
N HIS A 4 -17.78 -8.97 -13.86
CA HIS A 4 -18.06 -7.75 -13.10
C HIS A 4 -17.75 -7.87 -11.62
N ASN A 5 -17.38 -9.07 -11.13
CA ASN A 5 -17.05 -9.25 -9.73
C ASN A 5 -15.74 -8.51 -9.36
N ILE A 6 -15.70 -7.98 -8.15
CA ILE A 6 -14.56 -7.22 -7.63
C ILE A 6 -13.90 -8.03 -6.50
N LEU A 7 -12.57 -8.01 -6.48
CA LEU A 7 -11.77 -8.56 -5.39
C LEU A 7 -11.00 -7.43 -4.71
N ILE A 8 -11.27 -7.20 -3.43
CA ILE A 8 -10.53 -6.25 -2.59
C ILE A 8 -9.51 -7.07 -1.79
N THR A 9 -8.22 -6.90 -2.08
CA THR A 9 -7.18 -7.68 -1.42
C THR A 9 -6.69 -7.00 -0.14
N SER A 10 -6.24 -7.82 0.84
CA SER A 10 -5.81 -7.39 2.18
C SER A 10 -6.81 -6.44 2.84
N ALA A 11 -8.09 -6.76 2.72
CA ALA A 11 -9.19 -5.85 3.04
C ALA A 11 -9.23 -5.40 4.50
N GLY A 12 -8.82 -6.25 5.46
CA GLY A 12 -8.64 -5.90 6.86
C GLY A 12 -9.81 -5.09 7.43
N LYS A 13 -9.53 -3.83 7.80
CA LYS A 13 -10.50 -2.89 8.38
C LYS A 13 -11.24 -2.02 7.34
N ARG A 14 -11.16 -2.31 6.05
CA ARG A 14 -11.70 -1.48 4.96
C ARG A 14 -13.23 -1.63 4.76
N VAL A 15 -13.99 -1.65 5.85
CA VAL A 15 -15.47 -1.84 5.86
C VAL A 15 -16.19 -0.84 4.98
N VAL A 16 -15.88 0.46 5.13
CA VAL A 16 -16.51 1.54 4.36
C VAL A 16 -16.23 1.40 2.87
N LEU A 17 -14.97 1.09 2.51
CA LEU A 17 -14.57 0.86 1.13
C LEU A 17 -15.35 -0.33 0.52
N THR A 18 -15.40 -1.46 1.22
CA THR A 18 -16.10 -2.66 0.77
C THR A 18 -17.59 -2.40 0.55
N ARG A 19 -18.25 -1.70 1.49
CA ARG A 19 -19.66 -1.30 1.33
C ARG A 19 -19.87 -0.38 0.14
N ALA A 20 -19.00 0.63 -0.03
CA ALA A 20 -19.10 1.57 -1.16
C ALA A 20 -19.02 0.86 -2.52
N PHE A 21 -18.11 -0.15 -2.64
CA PHE A 21 -18.03 -0.98 -3.84
C PHE A 21 -19.31 -1.84 -4.02
N LYS A 22 -19.81 -2.48 -2.98
CA LYS A 22 -21.06 -3.25 -3.06
C LYS A 22 -22.25 -2.39 -3.49
N ASP A 23 -22.46 -1.27 -2.83
CA ASP A 23 -23.59 -0.37 -3.09
C ASP A 23 -23.53 0.22 -4.51
N THR A 24 -22.31 0.51 -4.99
CA THR A 24 -22.09 1.02 -6.34
C THR A 24 -22.29 -0.06 -7.38
N LEU A 25 -21.66 -1.22 -7.18
CA LEU A 25 -21.72 -2.33 -8.12
C LEU A 25 -23.15 -2.82 -8.33
N ALA A 26 -23.96 -2.90 -7.26
CA ALA A 26 -25.36 -3.32 -7.32
C ALA A 26 -26.24 -2.42 -8.22
N LYS A 27 -25.82 -1.16 -8.45
CA LYS A 27 -26.53 -0.24 -9.38
C LYS A 27 -26.26 -0.56 -10.85
N TYR A 28 -25.12 -1.17 -11.16
CA TYR A 28 -24.71 -1.51 -12.52
C TYR A 28 -25.02 -2.97 -12.88
N ASP A 29 -24.81 -3.87 -11.91
CA ASP A 29 -25.06 -5.30 -12.06
C ASP A 29 -25.46 -5.89 -10.69
N SER A 30 -26.75 -6.12 -10.49
CA SER A 30 -27.31 -6.66 -9.23
C SER A 30 -26.85 -8.11 -8.93
N LYS A 31 -26.26 -8.80 -9.89
CA LYS A 31 -25.73 -10.18 -9.71
C LYS A 31 -24.24 -10.19 -9.42
N ALA A 32 -23.54 -9.09 -9.66
CA ALA A 32 -22.12 -8.99 -9.39
C ALA A 32 -21.83 -8.94 -7.88
N LYS A 33 -20.68 -9.48 -7.49
CA LYS A 33 -20.28 -9.67 -6.10
C LYS A 33 -18.98 -8.95 -5.79
N VAL A 34 -18.82 -8.58 -4.52
CA VAL A 34 -17.58 -8.03 -3.97
C VAL A 34 -16.98 -9.05 -3.00
N TYR A 35 -15.88 -9.63 -3.41
CA TYR A 35 -15.07 -10.54 -2.61
C TYR A 35 -13.96 -9.77 -1.89
N THR A 36 -13.50 -10.30 -0.77
CA THR A 36 -12.33 -9.79 -0.06
C THR A 36 -11.33 -10.90 0.18
N THR A 37 -10.05 -10.56 0.33
CA THR A 37 -9.05 -11.49 0.85
C THR A 37 -8.38 -10.93 2.09
N ASP A 38 -8.00 -11.81 3.00
CA ASP A 38 -7.18 -11.49 4.17
C ASP A 38 -6.38 -12.71 4.62
N MET A 39 -5.28 -12.50 5.34
CA MET A 39 -4.52 -13.60 5.95
C MET A 39 -5.31 -14.28 7.06
N ASN A 40 -6.11 -13.49 7.78
CA ASN A 40 -6.97 -13.94 8.87
C ASN A 40 -8.38 -13.37 8.69
N PRO A 41 -9.26 -14.04 7.91
CA PRO A 41 -10.62 -13.58 7.64
C PRO A 41 -11.45 -13.31 8.89
N GLU A 42 -11.24 -14.05 9.97
CA GLU A 42 -11.96 -13.87 11.24
C GLU A 42 -11.63 -12.52 11.91
N MET A 43 -10.42 -11.99 11.66
CA MET A 43 -9.95 -10.72 12.19
C MET A 43 -10.10 -9.56 11.20
N ALA A 44 -10.73 -9.80 10.05
CA ALA A 44 -10.91 -8.84 8.97
C ALA A 44 -12.37 -8.34 8.92
N PRO A 45 -12.71 -7.23 9.60
CA PRO A 45 -14.09 -6.71 9.60
C PRO A 45 -14.67 -6.44 8.22
N ALA A 46 -13.85 -6.09 7.23
CA ALA A 46 -14.28 -5.92 5.84
C ALA A 46 -14.83 -7.22 5.23
N GLY A 47 -14.34 -8.37 5.68
CA GLY A 47 -14.80 -9.68 5.24
C GLY A 47 -16.27 -9.95 5.60
N TYR A 48 -16.72 -9.48 6.75
CA TYR A 48 -18.11 -9.68 7.21
C TYR A 48 -19.14 -8.87 6.42
N VAL A 49 -18.72 -7.87 5.67
CA VAL A 49 -19.61 -7.06 4.82
C VAL A 49 -19.44 -7.36 3.34
N SER A 50 -18.42 -8.13 2.94
CA SER A 50 -18.25 -8.65 1.59
C SER A 50 -19.21 -9.82 1.31
N ASP A 51 -19.25 -10.30 0.07
CA ASP A 51 -20.03 -11.50 -0.27
C ASP A 51 -19.33 -12.78 0.17
N GLU A 52 -18.01 -12.75 0.23
CA GLU A 52 -17.17 -13.83 0.78
C GLU A 52 -15.79 -13.25 1.10
N CYS A 53 -15.19 -13.66 2.22
CA CYS A 53 -13.81 -13.39 2.56
C CYS A 53 -12.97 -14.66 2.40
N ILE A 54 -11.98 -14.63 1.53
CA ILE A 54 -11.15 -15.77 1.18
C ILE A 54 -9.81 -15.65 1.88
N GLN A 55 -9.39 -16.71 2.56
CA GLN A 55 -8.08 -16.73 3.20
C GLN A 55 -6.96 -16.83 2.17
N VAL A 56 -5.94 -15.99 2.32
CA VAL A 56 -4.73 -15.98 1.49
C VAL A 56 -3.48 -15.90 2.38
N PRO A 57 -2.32 -16.39 1.93
CA PRO A 57 -1.06 -16.16 2.64
C PRO A 57 -0.62 -14.69 2.60
N ARG A 58 0.50 -14.38 3.22
CA ARG A 58 1.13 -13.05 3.07
C ARG A 58 1.40 -12.75 1.61
N CYS A 59 1.26 -11.48 1.20
CA CYS A 59 1.54 -11.05 -0.17
C CYS A 59 3.00 -11.27 -0.61
N THR A 60 3.90 -11.54 0.33
CA THR A 60 5.30 -11.91 0.09
C THR A 60 5.54 -13.41 -0.05
N ALA A 61 4.51 -14.23 0.07
CA ALA A 61 4.63 -15.69 -0.09
C ALA A 61 4.72 -16.06 -1.59
N ASP A 62 5.54 -17.06 -1.91
CA ASP A 62 5.81 -17.46 -3.30
C ASP A 62 4.55 -17.86 -4.08
N ASN A 63 3.57 -18.45 -3.41
CA ASN A 63 2.31 -18.90 -4.02
C ASN A 63 1.18 -17.86 -4.00
N TYR A 64 1.46 -16.62 -3.54
CA TYR A 64 0.41 -15.61 -3.40
C TYR A 64 -0.25 -15.24 -4.73
N VAL A 65 0.54 -14.98 -5.75
CA VAL A 65 0.05 -14.59 -7.08
C VAL A 65 -0.74 -15.71 -7.75
N GLU A 66 -0.22 -16.96 -7.68
CA GLU A 66 -0.92 -18.13 -8.22
C GLU A 66 -2.30 -18.31 -7.58
N LEU A 67 -2.37 -18.15 -6.25
CA LEU A 67 -3.65 -18.27 -5.54
C LEU A 67 -4.63 -17.17 -5.95
N LEU A 68 -4.15 -15.91 -6.10
CA LEU A 68 -5.01 -14.83 -6.58
C LEU A 68 -5.51 -15.09 -8.01
N LEU A 69 -4.67 -15.61 -8.90
CA LEU A 69 -5.09 -15.98 -10.27
C LEU A 69 -6.15 -17.09 -10.25
N GLN A 70 -6.00 -18.07 -9.37
CA GLN A 70 -7.01 -19.11 -9.17
C GLN A 70 -8.34 -18.53 -8.68
N ILE A 71 -8.31 -17.67 -7.64
CA ILE A 71 -9.49 -16.96 -7.12
C ILE A 71 -10.16 -16.16 -8.24
N CYS A 72 -9.38 -15.45 -9.06
CA CYS A 72 -9.92 -14.67 -10.16
C CYS A 72 -10.70 -15.52 -11.17
N LYS A 73 -10.19 -16.70 -11.50
CA LYS A 73 -10.88 -17.65 -12.38
C LYS A 73 -12.15 -18.22 -11.74
N GLU A 74 -12.05 -18.74 -10.51
CA GLU A 74 -13.15 -19.40 -9.80
C GLU A 74 -14.31 -18.44 -9.49
N LYS A 75 -13.98 -17.21 -9.11
CA LYS A 75 -14.97 -16.19 -8.73
C LYS A 75 -15.33 -15.22 -9.88
N SER A 76 -14.82 -15.45 -11.08
CA SER A 76 -15.06 -14.57 -12.25
C SER A 76 -14.78 -13.10 -11.90
N ILE A 77 -13.60 -12.82 -11.35
CA ILE A 77 -13.19 -11.46 -10.98
C ILE A 77 -12.84 -10.67 -12.24
N GLY A 78 -13.33 -9.45 -12.33
CA GLY A 78 -12.97 -8.49 -13.40
C GLY A 78 -12.08 -7.36 -12.92
N LEU A 79 -12.02 -7.10 -11.62
CA LEU A 79 -11.25 -5.99 -11.05
C LEU A 79 -10.64 -6.41 -9.69
N ILE A 80 -9.34 -6.15 -9.52
CA ILE A 80 -8.63 -6.26 -8.24
C ILE A 80 -8.34 -4.87 -7.69
N ILE A 81 -8.66 -4.65 -6.40
CA ILE A 81 -8.38 -3.43 -5.65
C ILE A 81 -7.47 -3.77 -4.47
N PRO A 82 -6.15 -3.52 -4.54
CA PRO A 82 -5.27 -3.71 -3.39
C PRO A 82 -5.47 -2.59 -2.36
N THR A 83 -5.33 -2.93 -1.08
CA THR A 83 -5.53 -1.95 0.01
C THR A 83 -4.30 -1.72 0.90
N ILE A 84 -3.20 -2.38 0.62
CA ILE A 84 -1.92 -2.18 1.31
C ILE A 84 -0.78 -1.97 0.32
N ASP A 85 0.18 -1.14 0.70
CA ASP A 85 1.31 -0.75 -0.13
C ASP A 85 2.24 -1.91 -0.49
N THR A 86 2.38 -2.89 0.39
CA THR A 86 3.24 -4.07 0.18
C THR A 86 2.77 -4.99 -0.94
N GLU A 87 1.49 -4.93 -1.33
CA GLU A 87 0.95 -5.69 -2.48
C GLU A 87 1.19 -5.03 -3.83
N LEU A 88 1.38 -3.69 -3.84
CA LEU A 88 1.36 -2.94 -5.11
C LEU A 88 2.44 -3.40 -6.07
N LEU A 89 3.66 -3.64 -5.58
CA LEU A 89 4.78 -4.04 -6.45
C LEU A 89 4.58 -5.44 -7.04
N ILE A 90 4.20 -6.42 -6.21
CA ILE A 90 4.01 -7.79 -6.70
C ILE A 90 2.86 -7.88 -7.70
N LEU A 91 1.80 -7.11 -7.49
CA LEU A 91 0.68 -7.03 -8.41
C LEU A 91 1.05 -6.28 -9.70
N ALA A 92 1.84 -5.20 -9.62
CA ALA A 92 2.32 -4.47 -10.79
C ALA A 92 3.25 -5.33 -11.67
N ILE A 93 4.17 -6.09 -11.07
CA ILE A 93 5.07 -7.03 -11.77
C ILE A 93 4.27 -8.12 -12.50
N ASN A 94 3.22 -8.63 -11.89
CA ASN A 94 2.42 -9.74 -12.42
C ASN A 94 1.16 -9.28 -13.19
N ARG A 95 1.00 -7.97 -13.46
CA ARG A 95 -0.19 -7.40 -14.10
C ARG A 95 -0.62 -8.16 -15.35
N LEU A 96 0.31 -8.48 -16.25
CA LEU A 96 0.02 -9.19 -17.51
C LEU A 96 -0.66 -10.54 -17.29
N LYS A 97 -0.28 -11.30 -16.25
CA LYS A 97 -0.94 -12.58 -15.94
C LYS A 97 -2.42 -12.42 -15.59
N PHE A 98 -2.78 -11.31 -14.94
CA PHE A 98 -4.17 -10.99 -14.61
C PHE A 98 -4.93 -10.49 -15.86
N GLU A 99 -4.29 -9.64 -16.67
CA GLU A 99 -4.87 -9.14 -17.94
C GLU A 99 -5.17 -10.26 -18.92
N GLU A 100 -4.34 -11.31 -19.00
CA GLU A 100 -4.61 -12.53 -19.77
C GLU A 100 -5.90 -13.26 -19.34
N LEU A 101 -6.32 -13.08 -18.08
CA LEU A 101 -7.60 -13.58 -17.56
C LEU A 101 -8.76 -12.58 -17.75
N GLY A 102 -8.50 -11.40 -18.35
CA GLY A 102 -9.46 -10.31 -18.45
C GLY A 102 -9.69 -9.55 -17.15
N VAL A 103 -8.76 -9.65 -16.20
CA VAL A 103 -8.82 -9.00 -14.89
C VAL A 103 -8.01 -7.71 -14.93
N VAL A 104 -8.63 -6.60 -14.57
CA VAL A 104 -7.95 -5.32 -14.37
C VAL A 104 -7.39 -5.28 -12.95
N VAL A 105 -6.11 -4.96 -12.79
CA VAL A 105 -5.49 -4.72 -11.48
C VAL A 105 -5.33 -3.22 -11.28
N SER A 106 -5.99 -2.68 -10.26
CA SER A 106 -5.97 -1.24 -9.96
C SER A 106 -4.68 -0.84 -9.23
N VAL A 107 -3.58 -0.86 -9.96
CA VAL A 107 -2.26 -0.43 -9.48
C VAL A 107 -1.61 0.50 -10.52
N PRO A 108 -0.74 1.43 -10.11
CA PRO A 108 0.09 2.21 -11.03
C PRO A 108 1.05 1.34 -11.84
N SER A 109 1.86 1.95 -12.70
CA SER A 109 2.97 1.26 -13.36
C SER A 109 3.98 0.75 -12.32
N MET A 110 4.69 -0.32 -12.67
CA MET A 110 5.73 -0.89 -11.81
C MET A 110 6.79 0.16 -11.43
N ASP A 111 7.23 0.98 -12.39
CA ASP A 111 8.24 2.02 -12.16
C ASP A 111 7.74 3.07 -11.16
N PHE A 112 6.48 3.50 -11.28
CA PHE A 112 5.91 4.46 -10.34
C PHE A 112 5.72 3.87 -8.94
N VAL A 113 5.32 2.61 -8.84
CA VAL A 113 5.26 1.90 -7.55
C VAL A 113 6.66 1.82 -6.92
N ALA A 114 7.70 1.50 -7.70
CA ALA A 114 9.08 1.44 -7.22
C ALA A 114 9.59 2.81 -6.72
N ILE A 115 9.26 3.90 -7.43
CA ILE A 115 9.57 5.26 -6.98
C ILE A 115 8.89 5.53 -5.62
N CYS A 116 7.61 5.21 -5.47
CA CYS A 116 6.84 5.49 -4.25
C CYS A 116 7.24 4.60 -3.05
N ARG A 117 7.87 3.45 -3.29
CA ARG A 117 8.32 2.54 -2.21
C ARG A 117 9.51 3.09 -1.43
N ASP A 118 10.38 3.86 -2.07
CA ASP A 118 11.54 4.50 -1.44
C ASP A 118 11.30 6.00 -1.33
N LYS A 119 11.27 6.52 -0.10
CA LYS A 119 11.00 7.94 0.16
C LYS A 119 12.07 8.88 -0.42
N ARG A 120 13.28 8.38 -0.65
CA ARG A 120 14.36 9.12 -1.33
C ARG A 120 14.01 9.35 -2.79
N ASN A 121 13.63 8.26 -3.47
CA ASN A 121 13.20 8.30 -4.87
C ASN A 121 11.91 9.12 -5.02
N THR A 122 10.97 8.98 -4.07
CA THR A 122 9.74 9.80 -4.04
C THR A 122 10.08 11.28 -3.93
N GLY A 123 11.01 11.64 -3.04
CA GLY A 123 11.47 13.02 -2.87
C GLY A 123 12.06 13.58 -4.16
N GLN A 124 13.03 12.88 -4.75
CA GLN A 124 13.66 13.29 -6.02
C GLN A 124 12.64 13.44 -7.15
N PHE A 125 11.67 12.51 -7.23
CA PHE A 125 10.61 12.60 -8.23
C PHE A 125 9.74 13.84 -8.04
N LEU A 126 9.34 14.14 -6.80
CA LEU A 126 8.53 15.33 -6.49
C LEU A 126 9.27 16.62 -6.78
N GLU A 127 10.55 16.74 -6.38
CA GLU A 127 11.39 17.92 -6.67
C GLU A 127 11.57 18.15 -8.16
N ALA A 128 11.82 17.09 -8.94
CA ALA A 128 11.93 17.17 -10.40
C ALA A 128 10.64 17.68 -11.06
N HIS A 129 9.49 17.58 -10.36
CA HIS A 129 8.20 18.09 -10.81
C HIS A 129 7.80 19.42 -10.13
N GLY A 130 8.74 20.11 -9.46
CA GLY A 130 8.52 21.41 -8.83
C GLY A 130 7.70 21.36 -7.54
N ILE A 131 7.54 20.19 -6.93
CA ILE A 131 6.82 20.01 -5.66
C ILE A 131 7.83 20.10 -4.52
N ARG A 132 7.59 21.02 -3.58
CA ARG A 132 8.44 21.16 -2.38
C ARG A 132 8.32 19.93 -1.49
N ILE A 133 9.47 19.47 -1.01
CA ILE A 133 9.58 18.42 -0.01
C ILE A 133 10.33 18.95 1.21
N PRO A 134 10.22 18.31 2.38
CA PRO A 134 11.08 18.63 3.52
C PRO A 134 12.56 18.47 3.15
N ALA A 135 13.37 19.47 3.49
CA ALA A 135 14.80 19.41 3.20
C ALA A 135 15.49 18.29 3.97
N GLU A 136 16.42 17.59 3.32
CA GLU A 136 17.27 16.62 4.00
C GLU A 136 18.27 17.35 4.91
N VAL A 137 18.48 16.81 6.10
CA VAL A 137 19.36 17.38 7.13
C VAL A 137 20.61 16.51 7.23
N ASP A 138 21.79 17.14 7.24
CA ASP A 138 23.03 16.45 7.56
C ASP A 138 23.00 15.97 9.02
N LYS A 139 22.95 14.66 9.20
CA LYS A 139 22.86 14.03 10.52
C LYS A 139 24.10 14.26 11.40
N TYR A 140 25.24 14.65 10.82
CA TYR A 140 26.47 14.98 11.55
C TYR A 140 26.59 16.46 11.91
N ASN A 141 25.77 17.31 11.29
CA ASN A 141 25.66 18.74 11.61
C ASN A 141 24.18 19.16 11.64
N PRO A 142 23.37 18.57 12.54
CA PRO A 142 21.94 18.70 12.54
C PRO A 142 21.45 20.07 12.99
N VAL A 143 20.35 20.53 12.40
CA VAL A 143 19.55 21.66 12.89
C VAL A 143 18.29 21.11 13.54
N PHE A 144 18.03 21.52 14.79
CA PHE A 144 16.86 21.06 15.55
C PHE A 144 15.71 22.07 15.50
N PRO A 145 14.44 21.62 15.59
CA PRO A 145 14.03 20.21 15.62
C PRO A 145 14.16 19.55 14.24
N LEU A 146 14.41 18.24 14.24
CA LEU A 146 14.45 17.43 13.04
C LEU A 146 13.54 16.20 13.14
N PHE A 147 13.25 15.58 12.00
CA PHE A 147 12.44 14.39 11.91
C PHE A 147 13.21 13.30 11.18
N ALA A 148 13.27 12.09 11.77
CA ALA A 148 13.89 10.95 11.13
C ALA A 148 12.88 9.81 10.93
N LYS A 149 12.95 9.15 9.77
CA LYS A 149 12.07 8.05 9.40
C LYS A 149 12.76 7.09 8.44
N PRO A 150 12.40 5.78 8.44
CA PRO A 150 12.92 4.85 7.47
C PRO A 150 12.52 5.22 6.04
N TYR A 151 13.45 5.13 5.09
CA TYR A 151 13.16 5.44 3.69
C TYR A 151 12.19 4.43 3.06
N ASP A 152 12.18 3.17 3.53
CA ASP A 152 11.34 2.06 3.07
C ASP A 152 10.23 1.68 4.08
N GLY A 153 10.08 2.45 5.16
CA GLY A 153 9.15 2.17 6.25
C GLY A 153 7.68 2.35 5.89
N SER A 154 6.82 1.61 6.56
CA SER A 154 5.35 1.72 6.51
C SER A 154 4.75 1.75 7.92
N LEU A 155 3.45 1.98 8.04
CA LEU A 155 2.69 1.98 9.31
C LEU A 155 3.23 2.94 10.37
N SER A 156 3.96 3.98 9.99
CA SER A 156 4.57 4.95 10.91
C SER A 156 5.51 4.30 11.94
N ALA A 157 6.13 3.18 11.60
CA ALA A 157 7.10 2.52 12.45
C ALA A 157 8.47 3.22 12.40
N ASN A 158 9.19 3.21 13.52
CA ASN A 158 10.54 3.76 13.68
C ASN A 158 10.64 5.25 13.27
N LEU A 159 9.68 6.06 13.73
CA LEU A 159 9.68 7.50 13.53
C LEU A 159 10.31 8.19 14.73
N HIS A 160 11.18 9.17 14.48
CA HIS A 160 11.85 9.95 15.53
C HIS A 160 11.59 11.44 15.30
N TYR A 161 11.06 12.10 16.34
CA TYR A 161 11.00 13.56 16.42
C TYR A 161 12.05 14.00 17.44
N ILE A 162 13.08 14.67 16.98
CA ILE A 162 14.29 14.99 17.74
C ILE A 162 14.36 16.51 17.90
N THR A 163 14.28 16.97 19.13
CA THR A 163 14.21 18.40 19.46
C THR A 163 15.52 19.00 19.91
N LYS A 164 16.44 18.14 20.38
CA LYS A 164 17.74 18.53 20.95
C LYS A 164 18.80 17.44 20.76
N PRO A 165 20.09 17.79 20.81
CA PRO A 165 21.20 16.88 20.53
C PRO A 165 21.17 15.59 21.35
N GLU A 166 20.77 15.65 22.63
CA GLU A 166 20.80 14.49 23.53
C GLU A 166 19.81 13.38 23.14
N GLU A 167 18.82 13.70 22.31
CA GLU A 167 17.83 12.74 21.77
C GLU A 167 18.34 12.01 20.52
N LEU A 168 19.40 12.52 19.89
CA LEU A 168 20.04 11.90 18.72
C LEU A 168 21.07 10.86 19.21
N THR A 169 20.58 9.68 19.58
CA THR A 169 21.41 8.58 20.07
C THR A 169 22.25 7.96 18.96
N ASP A 170 23.32 7.25 19.35
CA ASP A 170 24.17 6.52 18.40
C ASP A 170 23.39 5.50 17.56
N ASP A 171 22.38 4.84 18.13
CA ASP A 171 21.51 3.90 17.42
C ASP A 171 20.73 4.60 16.30
N ILE A 172 20.16 5.77 16.56
CA ILE A 172 19.45 6.58 15.56
C ILE A 172 20.44 7.11 14.52
N LEU A 173 21.57 7.66 14.97
CA LEU A 173 22.57 8.25 14.09
C LEU A 173 23.15 7.23 13.10
N ASN A 174 23.37 5.98 13.56
CA ASN A 174 24.01 4.93 12.78
C ASN A 174 23.02 4.00 12.06
N ASP A 175 21.69 4.19 12.21
CA ASP A 175 20.72 3.41 11.43
C ASP A 175 20.80 3.80 9.94
N PRO A 176 21.26 2.88 9.06
CA PRO A 176 21.42 3.18 7.63
C PRO A 176 20.09 3.35 6.90
N LYS A 177 18.98 3.01 7.52
CA LYS A 177 17.63 3.13 6.94
C LYS A 177 16.97 4.47 7.19
N LEU A 178 17.46 5.25 8.16
CA LEU A 178 16.83 6.51 8.50
C LEU A 178 17.23 7.64 7.54
N LEU A 179 16.22 8.34 7.07
CA LEU A 179 16.31 9.66 6.46
C LEU A 179 16.13 10.73 7.53
N PHE A 180 17.03 11.69 7.56
CA PHE A 180 16.95 12.85 8.45
C PHE A 180 16.48 14.04 7.63
N MET A 181 15.46 14.74 8.11
CA MET A 181 14.86 15.86 7.41
C MET A 181 14.43 16.96 8.37
N GLU A 182 14.24 18.16 7.83
CA GLU A 182 13.68 19.27 8.60
C GLU A 182 12.32 18.87 9.17
N TYR A 183 12.04 19.36 10.36
CA TYR A 183 10.71 19.27 10.94
C TYR A 183 9.83 20.42 10.44
N ILE A 184 8.68 20.08 9.87
CA ILE A 184 7.69 21.07 9.45
C ILE A 184 6.61 21.15 10.53
N ASP A 185 6.52 22.33 11.19
CA ASP A 185 5.46 22.58 12.16
C ASP A 185 4.10 22.69 11.46
N LYS A 186 3.10 22.01 11.99
CA LYS A 186 1.70 22.02 11.47
C LYS A 186 1.00 23.39 11.64
N LYS A 187 1.65 24.38 12.21
CA LYS A 187 1.11 25.72 12.42
C LYS A 187 1.32 26.68 11.22
N VAL A 188 1.76 26.12 10.10
CA VAL A 188 1.91 26.88 8.85
C VAL A 188 0.72 26.62 7.93
#